data_5b546942adf71919ba39bdb6e8b53b5f
#
_entry.id   5b546942adf71919ba39bdb6e8b53b5f
#
_cell.length_a   1.000
_cell.length_b   1.000
_cell.length_c   1.000
_cell.angle_alpha   90.00
_cell.angle_beta   90.00
_cell.angle_gamma   90.00
#
_symmetry.space_group_name_H-M   'P 1'
#
loop_
_entity.id
_entity.type
_entity.pdbx_description
1 polymer ?
#
loop_
_entity_poly.entity_id
_entity_poly.type
_entity_poly.pdbx_seq_one_letter_code
_entity_poly.pdbx_strand_id
1 'polypeptide(L)'
;MIAVGLAAGAAPDERWQLAARYTARLAFLLFMPVYVASAWNRLAPSAGSRWVMKRRRSLGLAFATTHTIHLGALTTYNVVAGTVPDPATLIVGGGAFVTLYAMVLTSNDAAVRRLGGRRWQSLHRFGMHYLWFVFAFSYAGRVLGGKLEFAPLLALALAGLGLRITARAVSQGRPSGRVPSIRHASAGAQDGSSAR
;
A
#
# COMPACT_ATOMS: atom_id res chain seq x y z
N MET A 1 6.46 26.37 0.48
CA MET A 1 6.40 27.82 0.30
C MET A 1 6.27 28.24 -1.18
N ILE A 2 7.00 27.67 -2.14
CA ILE A 2 6.90 28.02 -3.57
C ILE A 2 5.49 27.74 -4.13
N ALA A 3 4.86 26.62 -3.80
CA ALA A 3 3.51 26.28 -4.27
C ALA A 3 2.42 27.22 -3.73
N VAL A 4 2.59 27.75 -2.52
CA VAL A 4 1.65 28.73 -1.91
C VAL A 4 1.78 30.10 -2.60
N GLY A 5 3.01 30.51 -2.97
CA GLY A 5 3.24 31.75 -3.69
C GLY A 5 2.67 31.75 -5.11
N LEU A 6 2.76 30.63 -5.82
CA LEU A 6 2.19 30.46 -7.16
C LEU A 6 0.64 30.49 -7.16
N ALA A 7 0.01 30.08 -6.05
CA ALA A 7 -1.44 30.09 -5.92
C ALA A 7 -2.04 31.45 -5.57
N ALA A 8 -1.24 32.42 -5.12
CA ALA A 8 -1.75 33.71 -4.62
C ALA A 8 -2.40 34.59 -5.71
N GLY A 9 -2.03 34.42 -6.99
CA GLY A 9 -2.60 35.13 -8.14
C GLY A 9 -3.54 34.28 -9.03
N ALA A 10 -3.68 32.99 -8.74
CA ALA A 10 -4.47 32.07 -9.56
C ALA A 10 -5.98 32.20 -9.29
N ALA A 11 -6.79 31.88 -10.29
CA ALA A 11 -8.25 31.77 -10.14
C ALA A 11 -8.62 30.69 -9.10
N PRO A 12 -9.80 30.79 -8.44
CA PRO A 12 -10.19 29.87 -7.39
C PRO A 12 -10.14 28.39 -7.79
N ASP A 13 -10.57 28.05 -9.01
CA ASP A 13 -10.52 26.71 -9.58
C ASP A 13 -9.09 26.21 -9.77
N GLU A 14 -8.17 27.05 -10.26
CA GLU A 14 -6.75 26.72 -10.41
C GLU A 14 -6.09 26.40 -9.07
N ARG A 15 -6.43 27.13 -8.01
CA ARG A 15 -5.90 26.89 -6.64
C ARG A 15 -6.32 25.51 -6.15
N TRP A 16 -7.59 25.16 -6.31
CA TRP A 16 -8.10 23.86 -5.89
C TRP A 16 -7.56 22.72 -6.77
N GLN A 17 -7.38 22.97 -8.06
CA GLN A 17 -6.71 22.02 -8.95
C GLN A 17 -5.28 21.73 -8.52
N LEU A 18 -4.49 22.77 -8.16
CA LEU A 18 -3.15 22.62 -7.65
C LEU A 18 -3.14 21.86 -6.31
N ALA A 19 -4.04 22.21 -5.38
CA ALA A 19 -4.19 21.51 -4.10
C ALA A 19 -4.47 20.02 -4.32
N ALA A 20 -5.41 19.68 -5.21
CA ALA A 20 -5.70 18.29 -5.55
C ALA A 20 -4.50 17.56 -6.16
N ARG A 21 -3.74 18.21 -7.05
CA ARG A 21 -2.52 17.61 -7.64
C ARG A 21 -1.44 17.32 -6.61
N TYR A 22 -1.14 18.28 -5.73
CA TYR A 22 -0.06 18.11 -4.74
C TYR A 22 -0.45 17.13 -3.64
N THR A 23 -1.69 17.15 -3.17
CA THR A 23 -2.17 16.21 -2.17
C THR A 23 -2.21 14.77 -2.71
N ALA A 24 -2.58 14.57 -4.00
CA ALA A 24 -2.49 13.26 -4.64
C ALA A 24 -1.04 12.73 -4.71
N ARG A 25 -0.09 13.60 -5.10
CA ARG A 25 1.34 13.22 -5.18
C ARG A 25 1.89 12.89 -3.80
N LEU A 26 1.58 13.70 -2.79
CA LEU A 26 2.01 13.45 -1.41
C LEU A 26 1.40 12.15 -0.87
N ALA A 27 0.10 11.92 -1.09
CA ALA A 27 -0.55 10.67 -0.72
C ALA A 27 0.13 9.47 -1.37
N PHE A 28 0.45 9.53 -2.66
CA PHE A 28 1.17 8.47 -3.36
C PHE A 28 2.56 8.21 -2.76
N LEU A 29 3.32 9.27 -2.45
CA LEU A 29 4.65 9.12 -1.84
C LEU A 29 4.58 8.52 -0.43
N LEU A 30 3.53 8.80 0.35
CA LEU A 30 3.29 8.16 1.65
C LEU A 30 2.80 6.71 1.51
N PHE A 31 2.05 6.40 0.44
CA PHE A 31 1.57 5.07 0.15
C PHE A 31 2.69 4.10 -0.26
N MET A 32 3.63 4.54 -1.10
CA MET A 32 4.65 3.67 -1.70
C MET A 32 5.53 2.94 -0.67
N PRO A 33 6.08 3.58 0.39
CA PRO A 33 6.81 2.87 1.43
C PRO A 33 6.00 1.75 2.08
N VAL A 34 4.72 2.00 2.36
CA VAL A 34 3.82 1.00 2.96
C VAL A 34 3.56 -0.15 1.99
N TYR A 35 3.36 0.17 0.71
CA TYR A 35 3.12 -0.80 -0.35
C TYR A 35 4.28 -1.76 -0.54
N VAL A 36 5.51 -1.27 -0.54
CA VAL A 36 6.71 -2.09 -0.78
C VAL A 36 7.33 -2.67 0.50
N ALA A 37 6.93 -2.24 1.68
CA ALA A 37 7.58 -2.53 2.97
C ALA A 37 7.99 -4.00 3.16
N SER A 38 7.05 -4.93 2.95
CA SER A 38 7.29 -6.36 3.15
C SER A 38 8.21 -6.97 2.09
N ALA A 39 8.10 -6.52 0.84
CA ALA A 39 8.98 -6.95 -0.24
C ALA A 39 10.40 -6.43 -0.03
N TRP A 40 10.54 -5.14 0.27
CA TRP A 40 11.82 -4.53 0.59
C TRP A 40 12.52 -5.22 1.75
N ASN A 41 11.82 -5.40 2.88
CA ASN A 41 12.42 -6.07 4.05
C ASN A 41 12.80 -7.53 3.79
N ARG A 42 12.15 -8.19 2.85
CA ARG A 42 12.46 -9.57 2.46
C ARG A 42 13.68 -9.67 1.56
N LEU A 43 13.79 -8.79 0.57
CA LEU A 43 14.88 -8.83 -0.43
C LEU A 43 16.15 -8.16 0.07
N ALA A 44 16.02 -7.04 0.79
CA ALA A 44 17.13 -6.24 1.31
C ALA A 44 16.84 -5.80 2.76
N PRO A 45 17.02 -6.70 3.73
CA PRO A 45 16.85 -6.37 5.15
C PRO A 45 17.83 -5.27 5.56
N SER A 46 17.32 -4.11 5.96
CA SER A 46 18.10 -2.94 6.36
C SER A 46 17.47 -2.26 7.57
N ALA A 47 18.15 -1.30 8.16
CA ALA A 47 17.57 -0.47 9.21
C ALA A 47 16.33 0.28 8.71
N GLY A 48 16.39 0.82 7.47
CA GLY A 48 15.28 1.51 6.82
C GLY A 48 14.07 0.60 6.57
N SER A 49 14.28 -0.60 6.00
CA SER A 49 13.17 -1.53 5.74
C SER A 49 12.49 -1.99 7.05
N ARG A 50 13.27 -2.24 8.10
CA ARG A 50 12.75 -2.57 9.42
C ARG A 50 12.00 -1.40 10.07
N TRP A 51 12.49 -0.17 9.90
CA TRP A 51 11.82 1.03 10.39
C TRP A 51 10.43 1.22 9.73
N VAL A 52 10.36 1.09 8.39
CA VAL A 52 9.08 1.16 7.66
C VAL A 52 8.13 0.04 8.12
N MET A 53 8.62 -1.18 8.29
CA MET A 53 7.82 -2.31 8.78
C MET A 53 7.22 -2.03 10.16
N LYS A 54 7.98 -1.47 11.09
CA LYS A 54 7.51 -1.12 12.44
C LYS A 54 6.45 0.00 12.40
N ARG A 55 6.56 0.93 11.45
CA ARG A 55 5.69 2.12 11.35
C ARG A 55 4.60 2.02 10.27
N ARG A 56 4.39 0.82 9.70
CA ARG A 56 3.41 0.61 8.62
C ARG A 56 2.02 1.16 8.94
N ARG A 57 1.53 0.98 10.18
CA ARG A 57 0.23 1.48 10.59
C ARG A 57 0.19 3.00 10.59
N SER A 58 1.16 3.66 11.20
CA SER A 58 1.23 5.14 11.25
C SER A 58 1.38 5.74 9.85
N LEU A 59 2.24 5.15 9.01
CA LEU A 59 2.41 5.59 7.61
C LEU A 59 1.13 5.38 6.80
N GLY A 60 0.44 4.26 7.00
CA GLY A 60 -0.85 4.00 6.36
C GLY A 60 -1.94 4.98 6.78
N LEU A 61 -1.99 5.38 8.05
CA LEU A 61 -2.91 6.39 8.53
C LEU A 61 -2.54 7.78 7.99
N ALA A 62 -1.26 8.14 7.95
CA ALA A 62 -0.79 9.40 7.34
C ALA A 62 -1.18 9.46 5.84
N PHE A 63 -1.00 8.36 5.11
CA PHE A 63 -1.49 8.24 3.74
C PHE A 63 -3.00 8.46 3.67
N ALA A 64 -3.78 7.79 4.53
CA ALA A 64 -5.24 7.90 4.52
C ALA A 64 -5.70 9.33 4.81
N THR A 65 -5.12 10.01 5.80
CA THR A 65 -5.40 11.41 6.10
C THR A 65 -5.09 12.31 4.91
N THR A 66 -3.91 12.18 4.30
CA THR A 66 -3.52 12.98 3.14
C THR A 66 -4.44 12.71 1.94
N HIS A 67 -4.85 11.46 1.75
CA HIS A 67 -5.75 11.10 0.65
C HIS A 67 -7.18 11.57 0.89
N THR A 68 -7.62 11.67 2.15
CA THR A 68 -8.89 12.32 2.52
C THR A 68 -8.87 13.82 2.24
N ILE A 69 -7.75 14.50 2.54
CA ILE A 69 -7.54 15.91 2.18
C ILE A 69 -7.58 16.07 0.65
N HIS A 70 -6.97 15.11 -0.09
CA HIS A 70 -7.05 15.10 -1.56
C HIS A 70 -8.50 14.98 -2.06
N LEU A 71 -9.32 14.12 -1.44
CA LEU A 71 -10.75 14.02 -1.79
C LEU A 71 -11.46 15.35 -1.60
N GLY A 72 -11.23 16.03 -0.47
CA GLY A 72 -11.79 17.36 -0.19
C GLY A 72 -11.37 18.38 -1.25
N ALA A 73 -10.07 18.46 -1.56
CA ALA A 73 -9.56 19.37 -2.57
C ALA A 73 -10.12 19.09 -3.98
N LEU A 74 -10.26 17.81 -4.35
CA LEU A 74 -10.82 17.38 -5.64
C LEU A 74 -12.31 17.70 -5.74
N THR A 75 -13.08 17.45 -4.67
CA THR A 75 -14.51 17.75 -4.63
C THR A 75 -14.72 19.25 -4.72
N THR A 76 -13.97 20.05 -3.98
CA THR A 76 -14.06 21.52 -4.03
C THR A 76 -13.67 22.05 -5.42
N TYR A 77 -12.60 21.49 -6.04
CA TYR A 77 -12.25 21.84 -7.41
C TYR A 77 -13.43 21.59 -8.38
N ASN A 78 -14.05 20.42 -8.32
CA ASN A 78 -15.16 20.08 -9.22
C ASN A 78 -16.36 21.03 -9.01
N VAL A 79 -16.68 21.38 -7.78
CA VAL A 79 -17.78 22.32 -7.46
C VAL A 79 -17.45 23.72 -7.99
N VAL A 80 -16.25 24.23 -7.74
CA VAL A 80 -15.84 25.59 -8.13
C VAL A 80 -15.69 25.72 -9.65
N ALA A 81 -15.15 24.68 -10.30
CA ALA A 81 -15.00 24.64 -11.76
C ALA A 81 -16.29 24.25 -12.50
N GLY A 82 -17.37 23.88 -11.79
CA GLY A 82 -18.61 23.43 -12.40
C GLY A 82 -18.46 22.12 -13.22
N THR A 83 -17.46 21.29 -12.86
CA THR A 83 -17.14 20.06 -13.59
C THR A 83 -17.73 18.84 -12.90
N VAL A 84 -18.26 17.90 -13.68
CA VAL A 84 -18.72 16.60 -13.18
C VAL A 84 -17.73 15.54 -13.68
N PRO A 85 -17.11 14.77 -12.77
CA PRO A 85 -16.24 13.67 -13.18
C PRO A 85 -17.01 12.63 -13.99
N ASP A 86 -16.36 12.02 -14.97
CA ASP A 86 -16.97 10.94 -15.75
C ASP A 86 -17.30 9.72 -14.86
N PRO A 87 -18.28 8.88 -15.25
CA PRO A 87 -18.71 7.73 -14.44
C PRO A 87 -17.58 6.72 -14.13
N ALA A 88 -16.64 6.52 -15.05
CA ALA A 88 -15.52 5.60 -14.81
C ALA A 88 -14.59 6.14 -13.72
N THR A 89 -14.29 7.44 -13.74
CA THR A 89 -13.53 8.11 -12.67
C THR A 89 -14.25 8.02 -11.32
N LEU A 90 -15.58 8.21 -11.29
CA LEU A 90 -16.36 8.10 -10.06
C LEU A 90 -16.35 6.67 -9.49
N ILE A 91 -16.51 5.65 -10.36
CA ILE A 91 -16.50 4.24 -9.93
C ILE A 91 -15.11 3.83 -9.45
N VAL A 92 -14.09 4.06 -10.26
CA VAL A 92 -12.71 3.63 -9.93
C VAL A 92 -12.15 4.45 -8.77
N GLY A 93 -12.26 5.76 -8.80
CA GLY A 93 -11.77 6.64 -7.74
C GLY A 93 -12.60 6.53 -6.46
N GLY A 94 -13.93 6.52 -6.57
CA GLY A 94 -14.83 6.32 -5.42
C GLY A 94 -14.62 4.96 -4.75
N GLY A 95 -14.45 3.89 -5.53
CA GLY A 95 -14.10 2.57 -5.03
C GLY A 95 -12.77 2.55 -4.26
N ALA A 96 -11.79 3.37 -4.68
CA ALA A 96 -10.52 3.52 -3.95
C ALA A 96 -10.75 4.13 -2.57
N PHE A 97 -11.59 5.16 -2.45
CA PHE A 97 -11.91 5.76 -1.15
C PHE A 97 -12.71 4.83 -0.25
N VAL A 98 -13.71 4.12 -0.78
CA VAL A 98 -14.44 3.10 -0.02
C VAL A 98 -13.48 2.03 0.52
N THR A 99 -12.59 1.54 -0.32
CA THR A 99 -11.58 0.54 0.06
C THR A 99 -10.61 1.10 1.11
N LEU A 100 -10.16 2.35 0.94
CA LEU A 100 -9.28 3.03 1.90
C LEU A 100 -9.94 3.12 3.27
N TYR A 101 -11.19 3.61 3.34
CA TYR A 101 -11.90 3.73 4.60
C TYR A 101 -12.20 2.38 5.25
N ALA A 102 -12.54 1.35 4.47
CA ALA A 102 -12.66 -0.01 4.99
C ALA A 102 -11.35 -0.49 5.64
N MET A 103 -10.19 -0.21 5.02
CA MET A 103 -8.88 -0.52 5.60
C MET A 103 -8.59 0.30 6.86
N VAL A 104 -8.91 1.59 6.90
CA VAL A 104 -8.72 2.45 8.08
C VAL A 104 -9.56 1.96 9.25
N LEU A 105 -10.86 1.74 9.04
CA LEU A 105 -11.79 1.27 10.07
C LEU A 105 -11.40 -0.09 10.64
N THR A 106 -10.75 -0.92 9.83
CA THR A 106 -10.27 -2.25 10.23
C THR A 106 -8.82 -2.26 10.71
N SER A 107 -8.14 -1.11 10.77
CA SER A 107 -6.74 -0.99 11.20
C SER A 107 -6.60 -0.91 12.73
N ASN A 108 -7.36 -1.72 13.47
CA ASN A 108 -7.26 -1.81 14.92
C ASN A 108 -7.39 -3.28 15.39
N ASP A 109 -6.92 -3.55 16.60
CA ASP A 109 -6.85 -4.91 17.13
C ASP A 109 -8.22 -5.54 17.35
N ALA A 110 -9.23 -4.73 17.69
CA ALA A 110 -10.60 -5.21 17.85
C ALA A 110 -11.17 -5.70 16.51
N ALA A 111 -10.94 -4.97 15.43
CA ALA A 111 -11.35 -5.38 14.09
C ALA A 111 -10.63 -6.65 13.63
N VAL A 112 -9.32 -6.79 13.90
CA VAL A 112 -8.56 -8.01 13.60
C VAL A 112 -9.15 -9.21 14.33
N ARG A 113 -9.50 -9.06 15.63
CA ARG A 113 -10.15 -10.14 16.41
C ARG A 113 -11.53 -10.50 15.87
N ARG A 114 -12.34 -9.50 15.48
CA ARG A 114 -13.73 -9.73 14.98
C ARG A 114 -13.75 -10.34 13.58
N LEU A 115 -12.92 -9.86 12.65
CA LEU A 115 -12.85 -10.33 11.26
C LEU A 115 -12.12 -11.66 11.12
N GLY A 116 -11.20 -11.95 12.06
CA GLY A 116 -10.21 -13.00 11.94
C GLY A 116 -9.06 -12.62 11.01
N GLY A 117 -7.86 -13.12 11.34
CA GLY A 117 -6.62 -12.72 10.65
C GLY A 117 -6.64 -12.94 9.13
N ARG A 118 -7.27 -14.03 8.64
CA ARG A 118 -7.33 -14.33 7.19
C ARG A 118 -8.14 -13.30 6.42
N ARG A 119 -9.35 -12.95 6.88
CA ARG A 119 -10.22 -11.98 6.22
C ARG A 119 -9.63 -10.58 6.27
N TRP A 120 -9.07 -10.20 7.40
CA TRP A 120 -8.36 -8.94 7.56
C TRP A 120 -7.19 -8.81 6.58
N GLN A 121 -6.33 -9.85 6.49
CA GLN A 121 -5.21 -9.87 5.55
C GLN A 121 -5.67 -9.82 4.09
N SER A 122 -6.78 -10.50 3.75
CA SER A 122 -7.34 -10.48 2.40
C SER A 122 -7.81 -9.08 2.01
N LEU A 123 -8.58 -8.42 2.90
CA LEU A 123 -9.04 -7.04 2.70
C LEU A 123 -7.87 -6.08 2.48
N HIS A 124 -6.87 -6.11 3.37
CA HIS A 124 -5.70 -5.23 3.26
C HIS A 124 -4.83 -5.56 2.05
N ARG A 125 -4.69 -6.82 1.67
CA ARG A 125 -3.96 -7.21 0.46
C ARG A 125 -4.67 -6.71 -0.80
N PHE A 126 -5.98 -6.93 -0.89
CA PHE A 126 -6.79 -6.43 -2.00
C PHE A 126 -6.71 -4.90 -2.06
N GLY A 127 -6.99 -4.21 -0.96
CA GLY A 127 -6.99 -2.75 -0.91
C GLY A 127 -5.66 -2.12 -1.31
N MET A 128 -4.54 -2.68 -0.84
CA MET A 128 -3.21 -2.21 -1.23
C MET A 128 -2.95 -2.36 -2.74
N HIS A 129 -3.39 -3.44 -3.38
CA HIS A 129 -3.24 -3.61 -4.82
C HIS A 129 -4.22 -2.75 -5.61
N TYR A 130 -5.45 -2.58 -5.11
CA TYR A 130 -6.43 -1.74 -5.75
C TYR A 130 -6.02 -0.26 -5.73
N LEU A 131 -5.58 0.26 -4.59
CA LEU A 131 -5.04 1.61 -4.48
C LEU A 131 -3.81 1.81 -5.38
N TRP A 132 -2.89 0.84 -5.40
CA TRP A 132 -1.76 0.87 -6.33
C TRP A 132 -2.23 0.96 -7.78
N PHE A 133 -3.19 0.13 -8.18
CA PHE A 133 -3.75 0.11 -9.53
C PHE A 133 -4.33 1.49 -9.91
N VAL A 134 -5.13 2.10 -9.02
CA VAL A 134 -5.74 3.41 -9.27
C VAL A 134 -4.68 4.49 -9.48
N PHE A 135 -3.61 4.51 -8.66
CA PHE A 135 -2.50 5.44 -8.86
C PHE A 135 -1.77 5.18 -10.18
N ALA A 136 -1.38 3.94 -10.44
CA ALA A 136 -0.65 3.57 -11.65
C ALA A 136 -1.46 3.89 -12.91
N PHE A 137 -2.74 3.54 -12.93
CA PHE A 137 -3.67 3.84 -14.02
C PHE A 137 -3.82 5.36 -14.24
N SER A 138 -4.00 6.13 -13.16
CA SER A 138 -4.10 7.59 -13.22
C SER A 138 -2.83 8.25 -13.79
N TYR A 139 -1.64 7.78 -13.39
CA TYR A 139 -0.38 8.31 -13.91
C TYR A 139 -0.12 7.85 -15.34
N ALA A 140 -0.42 6.60 -15.68
CA ALA A 140 -0.30 6.07 -17.04
C ALA A 140 -1.16 6.88 -18.02
N GLY A 141 -2.43 7.14 -17.70
CA GLY A 141 -3.32 7.94 -18.54
C GLY A 141 -2.78 9.36 -18.79
N ARG A 142 -2.14 9.97 -17.76
CA ARG A 142 -1.54 11.30 -17.93
C ARG A 142 -0.28 11.29 -18.79
N VAL A 143 0.59 10.29 -18.59
CA VAL A 143 1.80 10.13 -19.42
C VAL A 143 1.43 9.87 -20.87
N LEU A 144 0.48 8.98 -21.12
CA LEU A 144 -0.05 8.71 -22.48
C LEU A 144 -0.72 9.95 -23.10
N GLY A 145 -1.33 10.80 -22.29
CA GLY A 145 -1.85 12.11 -22.68
C GLY A 145 -0.77 13.22 -22.83
N GLY A 146 0.52 12.87 -22.87
CA GLY A 146 1.63 13.80 -23.12
C GLY A 146 2.15 14.54 -21.89
N LYS A 147 1.63 14.26 -20.66
CA LYS A 147 2.08 14.92 -19.41
C LYS A 147 3.25 14.17 -18.80
N LEU A 148 4.44 14.34 -19.37
CA LEU A 148 5.65 13.60 -19.00
C LEU A 148 6.13 13.87 -17.57
N GLU A 149 5.70 14.96 -16.94
CA GLU A 149 5.98 15.23 -15.52
C GLU A 149 5.44 14.18 -14.55
N PHE A 150 4.54 13.30 -15.01
CA PHE A 150 4.04 12.15 -14.23
C PHE A 150 4.83 10.86 -14.46
N ALA A 151 5.75 10.82 -15.45
CA ALA A 151 6.55 9.64 -15.75
C ALA A 151 7.37 9.12 -14.56
N PRO A 152 8.02 9.95 -13.72
CA PRO A 152 8.75 9.47 -12.55
C PRO A 152 7.83 8.78 -11.52
N LEU A 153 6.59 9.27 -11.35
CA LEU A 153 5.63 8.66 -10.43
C LEU A 153 5.12 7.31 -10.95
N LEU A 154 4.87 7.22 -12.26
CA LEU A 154 4.52 5.97 -12.92
C LEU A 154 5.67 4.96 -12.80
N ALA A 155 6.91 5.37 -13.08
CA ALA A 155 8.08 4.52 -12.95
C ALA A 155 8.24 3.99 -11.51
N LEU A 156 8.04 4.84 -10.49
CA LEU A 156 8.05 4.44 -9.08
C LEU A 156 6.94 3.42 -8.76
N ALA A 157 5.73 3.59 -9.31
CA ALA A 157 4.65 2.63 -9.13
C ALA A 157 5.00 1.27 -9.73
N LEU A 158 5.52 1.25 -10.96
CA LEU A 158 5.93 0.01 -11.65
C LEU A 158 7.11 -0.68 -10.96
N ALA A 159 8.13 0.08 -10.52
CA ALA A 159 9.24 -0.43 -9.73
C ALA A 159 8.75 -1.08 -8.43
N GLY A 160 7.80 -0.46 -7.74
CA GLY A 160 7.20 -1.02 -6.53
C GLY A 160 6.47 -2.35 -6.77
N LEU A 161 5.76 -2.48 -7.90
CA LEU A 161 5.14 -3.75 -8.29
C LEU A 161 6.20 -4.80 -8.62
N GLY A 162 7.21 -4.44 -9.42
CA GLY A 162 8.33 -5.31 -9.77
C GLY A 162 9.02 -5.86 -8.53
N LEU A 163 9.33 -5.00 -7.55
CA LEU A 163 9.91 -5.41 -6.26
C LEU A 163 9.04 -6.45 -5.53
N ARG A 164 7.71 -6.28 -5.55
CA ARG A 164 6.78 -7.23 -4.91
C ARG A 164 6.71 -8.57 -5.63
N ILE A 165 6.75 -8.56 -6.98
CA ILE A 165 6.77 -9.79 -7.80
C ILE A 165 8.06 -10.56 -7.53
N THR A 166 9.21 -9.89 -7.60
CA THR A 166 10.52 -10.49 -7.33
C THR A 166 10.58 -11.11 -5.92
N ALA A 167 10.10 -10.37 -4.90
CA ALA A 167 10.06 -10.88 -3.54
C ALA A 167 9.19 -12.14 -3.37
N ARG A 168 8.12 -12.28 -4.15
CA ARG A 168 7.28 -13.48 -4.17
C ARG A 168 8.00 -14.65 -4.86
N ALA A 169 8.61 -14.42 -6.02
CA ALA A 169 9.34 -15.45 -6.76
C ALA A 169 10.48 -16.05 -5.92
N VAL A 170 11.29 -15.19 -5.28
CA VAL A 170 12.37 -15.65 -4.39
C VAL A 170 11.85 -16.47 -3.21
N SER A 171 10.65 -16.16 -2.67
CA SER A 171 10.10 -16.92 -1.55
C SER A 171 9.54 -18.29 -1.97
N GLN A 172 9.12 -18.46 -3.21
CA GLN A 172 8.62 -19.72 -3.74
C GLN A 172 9.76 -20.67 -4.16
N GLY A 173 10.89 -20.10 -4.59
CA GLY A 173 12.07 -20.86 -5.00
C GLY A 173 12.93 -21.38 -3.83
N ARG A 174 12.65 -21.04 -2.57
CA ARG A 174 13.34 -21.65 -1.42
C ARG A 174 12.72 -23.01 -1.13
N PRO A 175 13.49 -24.14 -1.32
CA PRO A 175 13.01 -25.44 -0.92
C PRO A 175 12.63 -25.38 0.57
N SER A 176 11.46 -25.88 0.92
CA SER A 176 11.11 -26.12 2.31
C SER A 176 12.10 -27.18 2.82
N GLY A 177 13.15 -26.75 3.51
CA GLY A 177 14.03 -27.66 4.23
C GLY A 177 13.18 -28.42 5.23
N ARG A 178 12.70 -29.62 4.82
CA ARG A 178 12.22 -30.61 5.76
C ARG A 178 13.41 -30.90 6.67
N VAL A 179 13.37 -30.37 7.87
CA VAL A 179 14.19 -30.89 8.97
C VAL A 179 13.80 -32.36 9.08
N PRO A 180 14.73 -33.31 8.83
CA PRO A 180 14.42 -34.70 9.08
C PRO A 180 14.02 -34.81 10.53
N SER A 181 12.82 -35.32 10.81
CA SER A 181 12.44 -35.66 12.17
C SER A 181 13.44 -36.71 12.67
N ILE A 182 14.31 -36.29 13.55
CA ILE A 182 15.14 -37.21 14.31
C ILE A 182 14.14 -38.01 15.17
N ARG A 183 13.75 -39.16 14.64
CA ARG A 183 13.10 -40.17 15.47
C ARG A 183 14.14 -40.53 16.52
N HIS A 184 13.93 -40.10 17.74
CA HIS A 184 14.59 -40.69 18.89
C HIS A 184 14.18 -42.17 18.86
N ALA A 185 15.11 -43.00 18.39
CA ALA A 185 15.08 -44.42 18.60
C ALA A 185 15.34 -44.60 20.11
N SER A 186 14.28 -44.63 20.87
CA SER A 186 14.28 -45.20 22.20
C SER A 186 14.40 -46.70 21.99
N ALA A 187 15.65 -47.12 21.76
CA ALA A 187 16.02 -48.53 21.89
C ALA A 187 15.81 -48.93 23.34
N GLY A 188 14.90 -49.84 23.51
CA GLY A 188 14.69 -50.50 24.79
C GLY A 188 15.96 -51.19 25.26
N ALA A 189 16.32 -50.91 26.48
CA ALA A 189 17.17 -51.79 27.29
C ALA A 189 16.26 -52.35 28.39
N GLN A 190 15.51 -53.37 28.04
CA GLN A 190 15.08 -54.39 28.99
C GLN A 190 16.14 -55.47 28.91
N ASP A 191 16.87 -55.58 29.96
CA ASP A 191 17.52 -56.81 30.36
C ASP A 191 17.58 -56.77 31.87
N GLY A 192 16.90 -57.58 32.59
CA GLY A 192 17.11 -59.01 32.77
C GLY A 192 18.15 -59.20 33.86
N SER A 193 17.75 -59.17 35.15
CA SER A 193 18.46 -59.94 36.17
C SER A 193 17.47 -60.43 37.19
N SER A 194 17.00 -61.64 36.94
CA SER A 194 16.55 -62.63 37.96
C SER A 194 17.74 -63.12 38.77
N ALA A 195 17.48 -63.41 39.98
CA ALA A 195 18.16 -64.35 40.88
C ALA A 195 18.78 -63.74 42.16
N ARG A 196 18.17 -63.82 43.20
CA ARG A 196 18.29 -64.64 44.46
C ARG A 196 17.64 -63.88 45.61
#